data_e0e08ea5c7a9961a63ca73bed25dc021
#
_entry.id   e0e08ea5c7a9961a63ca73bed25dc021
#
_cell.length_a   1.000
_cell.length_b   1.000
_cell.length_c   1.000
_cell.angle_alpha   90.00
_cell.angle_beta   90.00
_cell.angle_gamma   90.00
#
_symmetry.space_group_name_H-M   'P 1'
#
loop_
_entity.id
_entity.type
_entity.pdbx_description
1 polymer ?
#
loop_
_entity_poly.entity_id
_entity_poly.type
_entity_poly.pdbx_seq_one_letter_code
_entity_poly.pdbx_strand_id
1 'polypeptide(L)'
;SIAAALLHDVVEDTSLTLEDIELMFGKSVAKIVDGLTKISKLSKDKRVSVQAENFKKMLLTMNDDVRVILIKIGDRLHNMMTLEFMPEEKQVRIASETLYIYAPLAHRIEMYNIKTQLEDLALKYTEPDVYDAIEQKIKESEEEQLDYINSFSEQLQNHLAKERVKFITEGRFKSIFSIRRKMQLKNKRFDEVFDRFAVRIIYKSTPKQEKFLAWKIYSIITDHFQPNPTRLRDWI
;
A
#
# COMPACT_ATOMS: atom_id res chain seq x y z
N SER A 1 16.28 -15.59 -0.43
CA SER A 1 14.90 -15.06 -0.59
C SER A 1 14.33 -15.35 -1.97
N ILE A 2 15.06 -15.05 -3.08
CA ILE A 2 14.55 -15.26 -4.47
C ILE A 2 14.27 -16.75 -4.71
N ALA A 3 15.21 -17.66 -4.41
CA ALA A 3 14.99 -19.09 -4.54
C ALA A 3 13.78 -19.57 -3.72
N ALA A 4 13.61 -19.10 -2.48
CA ALA A 4 12.47 -19.45 -1.66
C ALA A 4 11.14 -18.88 -2.22
N ALA A 5 11.17 -17.70 -2.87
CA ALA A 5 9.99 -17.16 -3.55
C ALA A 5 9.58 -18.00 -4.76
N LEU A 6 10.54 -18.49 -5.54
CA LEU A 6 10.26 -19.41 -6.67
C LEU A 6 9.76 -20.79 -6.22
N LEU A 7 10.12 -21.21 -5.02
CA LEU A 7 9.78 -22.52 -4.44
C LEU A 7 8.62 -22.47 -3.44
N HIS A 8 7.92 -21.33 -3.33
CA HIS A 8 6.99 -21.07 -2.22
C HIS A 8 5.83 -22.08 -2.11
N ASP A 9 5.33 -22.59 -3.22
CA ASP A 9 4.23 -23.56 -3.28
C ASP A 9 4.68 -25.00 -3.62
N VAL A 10 5.99 -25.24 -3.87
CA VAL A 10 6.49 -26.55 -4.33
C VAL A 10 6.12 -27.68 -3.38
N VAL A 11 6.22 -27.46 -2.06
CA VAL A 11 5.88 -28.49 -1.05
C VAL A 11 4.36 -28.70 -0.93
N GLU A 12 3.53 -27.73 -1.36
CA GLU A 12 2.07 -27.84 -1.34
C GLU A 12 1.53 -28.52 -2.59
N ASP A 13 2.15 -28.25 -3.75
CA ASP A 13 1.62 -28.60 -5.06
C ASP A 13 2.34 -29.79 -5.71
N THR A 14 3.44 -30.29 -5.11
CA THR A 14 4.21 -31.42 -5.64
C THR A 14 4.49 -32.47 -4.57
N SER A 15 5.15 -33.56 -4.96
CA SER A 15 5.62 -34.61 -4.06
C SER A 15 6.95 -34.31 -3.35
N LEU A 16 7.56 -33.14 -3.63
CA LEU A 16 8.82 -32.75 -2.99
C LEU A 16 8.61 -32.39 -1.52
N THR A 17 9.54 -32.87 -0.67
CA THR A 17 9.49 -32.63 0.77
C THR A 17 10.38 -31.45 1.19
N LEU A 18 10.24 -30.99 2.42
CA LEU A 18 11.15 -29.96 2.98
C LEU A 18 12.60 -30.46 3.06
N GLU A 19 12.79 -31.77 3.28
CA GLU A 19 14.08 -32.42 3.28
C GLU A 19 14.75 -32.36 1.90
N ASP A 20 13.97 -32.57 0.82
CA ASP A 20 14.47 -32.43 -0.55
C ASP A 20 14.89 -30.99 -0.82
N ILE A 21 14.07 -30.00 -0.40
CA ILE A 21 14.42 -28.58 -0.53
C ILE A 21 15.68 -28.24 0.27
N GLU A 22 15.85 -28.80 1.47
CA GLU A 22 17.05 -28.58 2.28
C GLU A 22 18.29 -29.17 1.61
N LEU A 23 18.18 -30.35 1.05
CA LEU A 23 19.28 -31.02 0.35
C LEU A 23 19.72 -30.26 -0.92
N MET A 24 18.76 -29.74 -1.69
CA MET A 24 19.01 -29.09 -2.98
C MET A 24 19.41 -27.60 -2.82
N PHE A 25 18.82 -26.88 -1.89
CA PHE A 25 18.92 -25.42 -1.78
C PHE A 25 19.42 -24.92 -0.41
N GLY A 26 19.65 -25.85 0.51
CA GLY A 26 20.18 -25.59 1.83
C GLY A 26 19.14 -25.16 2.88
N LYS A 27 19.52 -25.30 4.14
CA LYS A 27 18.68 -25.12 5.32
C LYS A 27 17.96 -23.77 5.40
N SER A 28 18.62 -22.69 4.94
CA SER A 28 18.02 -21.34 4.98
C SER A 28 16.81 -21.21 4.02
N VAL A 29 16.87 -21.84 2.83
CA VAL A 29 15.76 -21.84 1.88
C VAL A 29 14.64 -22.73 2.39
N ALA A 30 14.94 -23.93 2.85
CA ALA A 30 13.96 -24.85 3.42
C ALA A 30 13.18 -24.24 4.59
N LYS A 31 13.86 -23.52 5.49
CA LYS A 31 13.22 -22.82 6.63
C LYS A 31 12.20 -21.76 6.14
N ILE A 32 12.51 -21.00 5.08
CA ILE A 32 11.59 -19.99 4.56
C ILE A 32 10.39 -20.68 3.89
N VAL A 33 10.62 -21.75 3.11
CA VAL A 33 9.53 -22.52 2.46
C VAL A 33 8.63 -23.17 3.51
N ASP A 34 9.17 -23.75 4.58
CA ASP A 34 8.38 -24.27 5.70
C ASP A 34 7.48 -23.18 6.33
N GLY A 35 8.03 -22.00 6.55
CA GLY A 35 7.26 -20.86 7.05
C GLY A 35 6.10 -20.46 6.12
N LEU A 36 6.34 -20.46 4.80
CA LEU A 36 5.31 -20.15 3.78
C LEU A 36 4.19 -21.18 3.77
N THR A 37 4.55 -22.47 3.77
CA THR A 37 3.59 -23.60 3.83
C THR A 37 2.73 -23.55 5.10
N LYS A 38 3.32 -23.23 6.26
CA LYS A 38 2.58 -23.07 7.52
C LYS A 38 1.54 -21.94 7.45
N ILE A 39 1.90 -20.78 6.86
CA ILE A 39 0.97 -19.66 6.68
C ILE A 39 -0.16 -20.04 5.73
N SER A 40 0.11 -20.70 4.60
CA SER A 40 -0.90 -21.16 3.65
C SER A 40 -1.92 -22.10 4.29
N LYS A 41 -1.48 -23.03 5.13
CA LYS A 41 -2.38 -23.93 5.88
C LYS A 41 -3.30 -23.19 6.84
N LEU A 42 -2.83 -22.11 7.46
CA LEU A 42 -3.65 -21.28 8.37
C LEU A 42 -4.75 -20.52 7.63
N SER A 43 -4.49 -20.06 6.41
CA SER A 43 -5.48 -19.27 5.64
C SER A 43 -6.64 -20.11 5.06
N LYS A 44 -6.49 -21.42 5.01
CA LYS A 44 -7.54 -22.35 4.49
C LYS A 44 -8.70 -22.60 5.46
N ASP A 45 -8.63 -22.17 6.72
CA ASP A 45 -9.69 -22.37 7.73
C ASP A 45 -10.75 -21.25 7.69
N LYS A 46 -12.03 -21.65 7.52
CA LYS A 46 -13.12 -20.77 7.04
C LYS A 46 -13.88 -19.98 8.13
N ARG A 47 -13.56 -20.12 9.42
CA ARG A 47 -14.34 -19.51 10.51
C ARG A 47 -13.82 -18.13 10.88
N VAL A 48 -14.72 -17.14 11.07
CA VAL A 48 -14.36 -15.74 11.40
C VAL A 48 -13.52 -15.63 12.69
N SER A 49 -13.77 -16.46 13.70
CA SER A 49 -12.94 -16.54 14.91
C SER A 49 -11.52 -17.05 14.62
N VAL A 50 -11.37 -17.85 13.57
CA VAL A 50 -10.11 -18.43 13.12
C VAL A 50 -9.30 -17.41 12.31
N GLN A 51 -9.94 -16.45 11.63
CA GLN A 51 -9.22 -15.39 10.89
C GLN A 51 -8.40 -14.48 11.83
N ALA A 52 -8.95 -14.08 12.97
CA ALA A 52 -8.22 -13.30 13.97
C ALA A 52 -7.06 -14.09 14.57
N GLU A 53 -7.26 -15.39 14.83
CA GLU A 53 -6.23 -16.29 15.34
C GLU A 53 -5.15 -16.56 14.28
N ASN A 54 -5.55 -16.73 13.02
CA ASN A 54 -4.63 -16.89 11.89
C ASN A 54 -3.81 -15.63 11.68
N PHE A 55 -4.40 -14.45 11.76
CA PHE A 55 -3.67 -13.19 11.72
C PHE A 55 -2.65 -13.08 12.85
N LYS A 56 -3.03 -13.47 14.08
CA LYS A 56 -2.11 -13.52 15.21
C LYS A 56 -0.95 -14.50 14.97
N LYS A 57 -1.24 -15.70 14.46
CA LYS A 57 -0.20 -16.71 14.11
C LYS A 57 0.70 -16.20 13.00
N MET A 58 0.15 -15.53 11.98
CA MET A 58 0.94 -14.85 10.95
C MET A 58 1.90 -13.82 11.54
N LEU A 59 1.42 -12.98 12.46
CA LEU A 59 2.27 -12.00 13.16
C LEU A 59 3.36 -12.67 14.00
N LEU A 60 3.08 -13.81 14.62
CA LEU A 60 4.11 -14.57 15.37
C LEU A 60 5.17 -15.14 14.44
N THR A 61 4.80 -15.61 13.24
CA THR A 61 5.77 -16.10 12.25
C THR A 61 6.72 -15.00 11.77
N MET A 62 6.30 -13.71 11.82
CA MET A 62 7.19 -12.57 11.52
C MET A 62 8.41 -12.50 12.44
N ASN A 63 8.28 -12.92 13.70
CA ASN A 63 9.39 -12.91 14.64
C ASN A 63 10.50 -13.92 14.24
N ASP A 64 10.15 -14.96 13.48
CA ASP A 64 11.10 -16.01 13.08
C ASP A 64 11.87 -15.61 11.81
N ASP A 65 11.20 -15.11 10.79
CA ASP A 65 11.83 -14.64 9.54
C ASP A 65 10.92 -13.71 8.74
N VAL A 66 11.22 -12.42 8.71
CA VAL A 66 10.43 -11.41 7.96
C VAL A 66 10.34 -11.71 6.47
N ARG A 67 11.29 -12.45 5.89
CA ARG A 67 11.31 -12.81 4.47
C ARG A 67 10.10 -13.65 4.07
N VAL A 68 9.59 -14.47 4.98
CA VAL A 68 8.37 -15.27 4.77
C VAL A 68 7.18 -14.37 4.46
N ILE A 69 7.01 -13.31 5.25
CA ILE A 69 5.91 -12.35 5.07
C ILE A 69 6.09 -11.54 3.79
N LEU A 70 7.31 -11.10 3.48
CA LEU A 70 7.59 -10.36 2.24
C LEU A 70 7.22 -11.17 1.00
N ILE A 71 7.59 -12.47 0.98
CA ILE A 71 7.26 -13.38 -0.12
C ILE A 71 5.74 -13.57 -0.20
N LYS A 72 5.07 -13.79 0.94
CA LYS A 72 3.62 -14.04 0.95
C LYS A 72 2.79 -12.82 0.56
N ILE A 73 3.25 -11.61 0.88
CA ILE A 73 2.62 -10.36 0.41
C ILE A 73 2.85 -10.20 -1.10
N GLY A 74 4.05 -10.52 -1.61
CA GLY A 74 4.33 -10.48 -3.04
C GLY A 74 3.48 -11.48 -3.83
N ASP A 75 3.37 -12.73 -3.35
CA ASP A 75 2.49 -13.76 -3.88
C ASP A 75 1.02 -13.28 -3.89
N ARG A 76 0.54 -12.74 -2.78
CA ARG A 76 -0.83 -12.21 -2.69
C ARG A 76 -1.07 -11.07 -3.67
N LEU A 77 -0.13 -10.15 -3.83
CA LEU A 77 -0.25 -9.07 -4.81
C LEU A 77 -0.35 -9.61 -6.23
N HIS A 78 0.50 -10.57 -6.59
CA HIS A 78 0.45 -11.22 -7.90
C HIS A 78 -0.91 -11.92 -8.12
N ASN A 79 -1.38 -12.68 -7.13
CA ASN A 79 -2.69 -13.35 -7.19
C ASN A 79 -3.85 -12.35 -7.34
N MET A 80 -3.77 -11.18 -6.70
CA MET A 80 -4.77 -10.12 -6.86
C MET A 80 -4.75 -9.48 -8.25
N MET A 81 -3.56 -9.34 -8.86
CA MET A 81 -3.42 -8.80 -10.22
C MET A 81 -3.94 -9.73 -11.31
N THR A 82 -4.00 -11.04 -11.02
CA THR A 82 -4.49 -12.09 -11.95
C THR A 82 -5.81 -12.70 -11.51
N LEU A 83 -6.52 -12.05 -10.59
CA LEU A 83 -7.71 -12.59 -9.94
C LEU A 83 -8.91 -12.74 -10.90
N GLU A 84 -8.92 -11.99 -11.99
CA GLU A 84 -9.96 -12.03 -13.03
C GLU A 84 -10.12 -13.42 -13.69
N PHE A 85 -9.08 -14.25 -13.70
CA PHE A 85 -9.12 -15.60 -14.23
C PHE A 85 -9.73 -16.64 -13.28
N MET A 86 -10.10 -16.24 -12.06
CA MET A 86 -10.71 -17.12 -11.08
C MET A 86 -12.25 -17.02 -11.12
N PRO A 87 -12.98 -18.07 -10.71
CA PRO A 87 -14.44 -17.99 -10.54
C PRO A 87 -14.85 -16.86 -9.58
N GLU A 88 -15.94 -16.16 -9.87
CA GLU A 88 -16.42 -14.98 -9.17
C GLU A 88 -16.52 -15.19 -7.64
N GLU A 89 -17.08 -16.33 -7.19
CA GLU A 89 -17.16 -16.68 -5.77
C GLU A 89 -15.80 -16.72 -5.08
N LYS A 90 -14.77 -17.19 -5.79
CA LYS A 90 -13.39 -17.20 -5.28
C LYS A 90 -12.79 -15.78 -5.28
N GLN A 91 -13.11 -14.97 -6.30
CA GLN A 91 -12.62 -13.58 -6.39
C GLN A 91 -13.02 -12.78 -5.15
N VAL A 92 -14.31 -12.76 -4.81
CA VAL A 92 -14.83 -12.01 -3.64
C VAL A 92 -14.18 -12.50 -2.34
N ARG A 93 -14.02 -13.82 -2.18
CA ARG A 93 -13.40 -14.38 -0.97
C ARG A 93 -11.93 -13.97 -0.85
N ILE A 94 -11.14 -14.11 -1.91
CA ILE A 94 -9.71 -13.77 -1.93
C ILE A 94 -9.51 -12.26 -1.72
N ALA A 95 -10.35 -11.44 -2.36
CA ALA A 95 -10.34 -10.00 -2.20
C ALA A 95 -10.65 -9.57 -0.75
N SER A 96 -11.66 -10.17 -0.14
CA SER A 96 -12.02 -9.92 1.27
C SER A 96 -10.87 -10.30 2.21
N GLU A 97 -10.29 -11.49 2.03
CA GLU A 97 -9.12 -11.93 2.81
C GLU A 97 -7.94 -10.96 2.63
N THR A 98 -7.72 -10.48 1.42
CA THR A 98 -6.66 -9.51 1.11
C THR A 98 -6.88 -8.21 1.86
N LEU A 99 -8.11 -7.70 1.88
CA LEU A 99 -8.45 -6.45 2.54
C LEU A 99 -8.31 -6.53 4.07
N TYR A 100 -8.70 -7.66 4.67
CA TYR A 100 -8.73 -7.79 6.14
C TYR A 100 -7.45 -8.34 6.74
N ILE A 101 -6.61 -9.02 5.97
CA ILE A 101 -5.39 -9.66 6.49
C ILE A 101 -4.13 -9.06 5.84
N TYR A 102 -4.01 -9.13 4.51
CA TYR A 102 -2.76 -8.81 3.84
C TYR A 102 -2.49 -7.31 3.71
N ALA A 103 -3.51 -6.49 3.47
CA ALA A 103 -3.33 -5.03 3.43
C ALA A 103 -2.93 -4.44 4.80
N PRO A 104 -3.56 -4.83 5.95
CA PRO A 104 -3.07 -4.46 7.27
C PRO A 104 -1.67 -4.97 7.59
N LEU A 105 -1.32 -6.17 7.10
CA LEU A 105 0.01 -6.74 7.29
C LEU A 105 1.08 -5.93 6.53
N ALA A 106 0.81 -5.60 5.26
CA ALA A 106 1.66 -4.73 4.45
C ALA A 106 1.84 -3.34 5.08
N HIS A 107 0.77 -2.80 5.67
CA HIS A 107 0.84 -1.54 6.43
C HIS A 107 1.77 -1.64 7.64
N ARG A 108 1.70 -2.73 8.40
CA ARG A 108 2.51 -2.93 9.61
C ARG A 108 4.00 -3.02 9.34
N ILE A 109 4.39 -3.53 8.17
CA ILE A 109 5.80 -3.57 7.72
C ILE A 109 6.17 -2.41 6.80
N GLU A 110 5.38 -1.34 6.83
CA GLU A 110 5.58 -0.06 6.14
C GLU A 110 5.65 -0.15 4.60
N MET A 111 5.16 -1.25 4.01
CA MET A 111 5.04 -1.43 2.56
C MET A 111 3.81 -0.69 2.00
N TYR A 112 3.77 0.63 2.18
CA TYR A 112 2.59 1.46 1.88
C TYR A 112 2.12 1.40 0.43
N ASN A 113 3.05 1.28 -0.53
CA ASN A 113 2.69 1.17 -1.95
C ASN A 113 1.96 -0.14 -2.23
N ILE A 114 2.46 -1.25 -1.71
CA ILE A 114 1.83 -2.57 -1.87
C ILE A 114 0.50 -2.62 -1.12
N LYS A 115 0.46 -2.11 0.11
CA LYS A 115 -0.78 -1.97 0.88
C LYS A 115 -1.86 -1.25 0.07
N THR A 116 -1.52 -0.13 -0.57
CA THR A 116 -2.45 0.66 -1.38
C THR A 116 -2.95 -0.11 -2.60
N GLN A 117 -2.06 -0.81 -3.30
CA GLN A 117 -2.44 -1.66 -4.44
C GLN A 117 -3.36 -2.82 -4.00
N LEU A 118 -3.03 -3.49 -2.89
CA LEU A 118 -3.87 -4.56 -2.35
C LEU A 118 -5.27 -4.06 -1.97
N GLU A 119 -5.37 -2.87 -1.36
CA GLU A 119 -6.65 -2.26 -1.01
C GLU A 119 -7.49 -1.89 -2.24
N ASP A 120 -6.89 -1.27 -3.26
CA ASP A 120 -7.58 -0.87 -4.48
C ASP A 120 -8.04 -2.10 -5.28
N LEU A 121 -7.17 -3.10 -5.45
CA LEU A 121 -7.53 -4.36 -6.10
C LEU A 121 -8.62 -5.12 -5.33
N ALA A 122 -8.56 -5.13 -3.99
CA ALA A 122 -9.59 -5.78 -3.20
C ALA A 122 -10.94 -5.08 -3.35
N LEU A 123 -10.98 -3.75 -3.36
CA LEU A 123 -12.21 -2.98 -3.56
C LEU A 123 -12.86 -3.28 -4.91
N LYS A 124 -12.05 -3.43 -5.97
CA LYS A 124 -12.52 -3.76 -7.31
C LYS A 124 -13.38 -5.02 -7.36
N TYR A 125 -13.07 -6.02 -6.52
CA TYR A 125 -13.82 -7.29 -6.47
C TYR A 125 -14.84 -7.36 -5.33
N THR A 126 -14.72 -6.56 -4.29
CA THR A 126 -15.68 -6.55 -3.18
C THR A 126 -16.83 -5.55 -3.37
N GLU A 127 -16.56 -4.42 -4.02
CA GLU A 127 -17.54 -3.37 -4.33
C GLU A 127 -17.32 -2.84 -5.76
N PRO A 128 -17.51 -3.65 -6.82
CA PRO A 128 -17.15 -3.29 -8.21
C PRO A 128 -17.83 -2.02 -8.69
N ASP A 129 -19.15 -1.87 -8.50
CA ASP A 129 -19.90 -0.67 -8.92
C ASP A 129 -19.34 0.61 -8.29
N VAL A 130 -18.93 0.53 -7.03
CA VAL A 130 -18.35 1.67 -6.30
C VAL A 130 -16.95 1.98 -6.81
N TYR A 131 -16.15 0.94 -7.05
CA TYR A 131 -14.81 1.08 -7.60
C TYR A 131 -14.87 1.79 -8.97
N ASP A 132 -15.69 1.28 -9.89
CA ASP A 132 -15.83 1.80 -11.24
C ASP A 132 -16.35 3.25 -11.24
N ALA A 133 -17.34 3.56 -10.39
CA ALA A 133 -17.86 4.92 -10.27
C ALA A 133 -16.80 5.92 -9.76
N ILE A 134 -15.95 5.52 -8.82
CA ILE A 134 -14.86 6.37 -8.32
C ILE A 134 -13.75 6.48 -9.37
N GLU A 135 -13.37 5.38 -10.01
CA GLU A 135 -12.35 5.35 -11.07
C GLU A 135 -12.72 6.25 -12.23
N GLN A 136 -13.97 6.16 -12.70
CA GLN A 136 -14.48 7.01 -13.76
C GLN A 136 -14.38 8.49 -13.40
N LYS A 137 -14.83 8.89 -12.22
CA LYS A 137 -14.75 10.28 -11.76
C LYS A 137 -13.31 10.78 -11.59
N ILE A 138 -12.39 9.92 -11.20
CA ILE A 138 -10.96 10.27 -11.15
C ILE A 138 -10.47 10.54 -12.58
N LYS A 139 -10.76 9.65 -13.55
CA LYS A 139 -10.37 9.80 -14.96
C LYS A 139 -10.96 11.08 -15.58
N GLU A 140 -12.22 11.39 -15.32
CA GLU A 140 -12.88 12.61 -15.81
C GLU A 140 -12.23 13.91 -15.31
N SER A 141 -11.63 13.88 -14.12
CA SER A 141 -10.98 15.05 -13.52
C SER A 141 -9.45 15.00 -13.56
N GLU A 142 -8.86 13.97 -14.16
CA GLU A 142 -7.42 13.73 -14.11
C GLU A 142 -6.61 14.82 -14.81
N GLU A 143 -7.03 15.22 -16.02
CA GLU A 143 -6.37 16.25 -16.80
C GLU A 143 -6.37 17.61 -16.08
N GLU A 144 -7.53 18.04 -15.59
CA GLU A 144 -7.67 19.28 -14.82
C GLU A 144 -6.81 19.26 -13.53
N GLN A 145 -6.78 18.11 -12.84
CA GLN A 145 -5.98 17.95 -11.63
C GLN A 145 -4.48 17.94 -11.91
N LEU A 146 -4.05 17.32 -13.02
CA LEU A 146 -2.65 17.34 -13.45
C LEU A 146 -2.20 18.74 -13.82
N ASP A 147 -3.01 19.49 -14.55
CA ASP A 147 -2.72 20.87 -14.91
C ASP A 147 -2.61 21.75 -13.66
N TYR A 148 -3.50 21.56 -12.69
CA TYR A 148 -3.41 22.27 -11.41
C TYR A 148 -2.14 21.92 -10.64
N ILE A 149 -1.79 20.63 -10.53
CA ILE A 149 -0.56 20.16 -9.85
C ILE A 149 0.68 20.72 -10.55
N ASN A 150 0.72 20.71 -11.87
CA ASN A 150 1.86 21.22 -12.65
C ASN A 150 2.02 22.73 -12.46
N SER A 151 0.95 23.48 -12.60
CA SER A 151 0.95 24.94 -12.40
C SER A 151 1.35 25.31 -10.96
N PHE A 152 0.82 24.62 -9.97
CA PHE A 152 1.17 24.81 -8.56
C PHE A 152 2.65 24.46 -8.31
N SER A 153 3.13 23.36 -8.86
CA SER A 153 4.53 22.91 -8.73
C SER A 153 5.50 23.91 -9.38
N GLU A 154 5.15 24.47 -10.52
CA GLU A 154 5.94 25.51 -11.18
C GLU A 154 6.03 26.79 -10.34
N GLN A 155 4.92 27.24 -9.79
CA GLN A 155 4.91 28.40 -8.89
C GLN A 155 5.78 28.15 -7.64
N LEU A 156 5.66 26.96 -7.03
CA LEU A 156 6.52 26.56 -5.90
C LEU A 156 8.00 26.55 -6.29
N GLN A 157 8.35 26.00 -7.46
CA GLN A 157 9.73 26.01 -7.95
C GLN A 157 10.27 27.43 -8.07
N ASN A 158 9.50 28.34 -8.64
CA ASN A 158 9.89 29.74 -8.81
C ASN A 158 10.14 30.45 -7.47
N HIS A 159 9.35 30.17 -6.44
CA HIS A 159 9.51 30.77 -5.12
C HIS A 159 10.68 30.15 -4.34
N LEU A 160 10.75 28.83 -4.28
CA LEU A 160 11.78 28.12 -3.51
C LEU A 160 13.18 28.19 -4.15
N ALA A 161 13.28 28.31 -5.48
CA ALA A 161 14.56 28.45 -6.18
C ALA A 161 15.30 29.73 -5.77
N LYS A 162 14.59 30.83 -5.51
CA LYS A 162 15.16 32.08 -5.01
C LYS A 162 15.88 31.92 -3.68
N GLU A 163 15.45 30.97 -2.88
CA GLU A 163 15.95 30.68 -1.54
C GLU A 163 17.08 29.63 -1.51
N ARG A 164 17.56 29.19 -2.67
CA ARG A 164 18.61 28.17 -2.83
C ARG A 164 18.34 26.84 -2.13
N VAL A 165 17.07 26.48 -1.92
CA VAL A 165 16.67 25.18 -1.37
C VAL A 165 16.63 24.16 -2.51
N LYS A 166 17.35 23.05 -2.35
CA LYS A 166 17.27 21.91 -3.29
C LYS A 166 16.12 21.01 -2.90
N PHE A 167 15.13 20.89 -3.77
CA PHE A 167 13.93 20.09 -3.55
C PHE A 167 13.43 19.49 -4.86
N ILE A 168 12.55 18.52 -4.74
CA ILE A 168 11.71 17.99 -5.83
C ILE A 168 10.26 18.05 -5.41
N THR A 169 9.36 18.24 -6.35
CA THR A 169 7.91 18.16 -6.13
C THR A 169 7.36 16.88 -6.73
N GLU A 170 6.50 16.21 -5.99
CA GLU A 170 5.77 15.02 -6.46
C GLU A 170 4.27 15.25 -6.28
N GLY A 171 3.50 15.17 -7.37
CA GLY A 171 2.05 15.05 -7.29
C GLY A 171 1.67 13.63 -6.84
N ARG A 172 0.75 13.53 -5.88
CA ARG A 172 0.24 12.25 -5.40
C ARG A 172 -1.28 12.26 -5.43
N PHE A 173 -1.85 11.36 -6.19
CA PHE A 173 -3.27 11.06 -6.14
C PHE A 173 -3.57 10.07 -5.01
N LYS A 174 -4.74 10.23 -4.41
CA LYS A 174 -5.23 9.28 -3.42
C LYS A 174 -5.79 8.05 -4.10
N SER A 175 -5.54 6.89 -3.51
CA SER A 175 -6.09 5.63 -3.98
C SER A 175 -7.63 5.60 -3.90
N ILE A 176 -8.25 4.81 -4.78
CA ILE A 176 -9.69 4.63 -4.86
C ILE A 176 -10.27 4.17 -3.53
N PHE A 177 -9.62 3.20 -2.90
CA PHE A 177 -10.00 2.72 -1.56
C PHE A 177 -9.94 3.82 -0.49
N SER A 178 -8.90 4.65 -0.50
CA SER A 178 -8.77 5.77 0.44
C SER A 178 -9.87 6.81 0.27
N ILE A 179 -10.30 7.07 -0.98
CA ILE A 179 -11.44 7.94 -1.28
C ILE A 179 -12.72 7.29 -0.77
N ARG A 180 -12.98 6.01 -1.12
CA ARG A 180 -14.15 5.24 -0.66
C ARG A 180 -14.27 5.25 0.86
N ARG A 181 -13.19 4.96 1.56
CA ARG A 181 -13.14 4.97 3.03
C ARG A 181 -13.51 6.34 3.61
N LYS A 182 -13.08 7.44 2.99
CA LYS A 182 -13.47 8.80 3.43
C LYS A 182 -14.93 9.10 3.16
N MET A 183 -15.46 8.68 2.02
CA MET A 183 -16.88 8.80 1.71
C MET A 183 -17.72 8.10 2.79
N GLN A 184 -17.36 6.87 3.16
CA GLN A 184 -18.05 6.11 4.20
C GLN A 184 -17.94 6.75 5.59
N LEU A 185 -16.71 7.04 6.06
CA LEU A 185 -16.47 7.54 7.42
C LEU A 185 -17.08 8.93 7.66
N LYS A 186 -17.18 9.75 6.62
CA LYS A 186 -17.67 11.14 6.72
C LYS A 186 -19.07 11.31 6.16
N ASN A 187 -19.70 10.23 5.68
CA ASN A 187 -20.98 10.24 4.96
C ASN A 187 -21.01 11.31 3.86
N LYS A 188 -19.98 11.34 3.01
CA LYS A 188 -19.79 12.33 1.95
C LYS A 188 -19.85 11.70 0.58
N ARG A 189 -20.32 12.47 -0.41
CA ARG A 189 -20.21 12.11 -1.82
C ARG A 189 -18.79 12.34 -2.33
N PHE A 190 -18.43 11.75 -3.47
CA PHE A 190 -17.12 11.89 -4.09
C PHE A 190 -16.69 13.36 -4.25
N ASP A 191 -17.60 14.23 -4.71
CA ASP A 191 -17.32 15.65 -4.98
C ASP A 191 -17.01 16.44 -3.71
N GLU A 192 -17.43 15.95 -2.55
CA GLU A 192 -17.18 16.54 -1.24
C GLU A 192 -15.86 16.07 -0.57
N VAL A 193 -15.11 15.19 -1.26
CA VAL A 193 -13.79 14.75 -0.83
C VAL A 193 -12.72 15.65 -1.45
N PHE A 194 -12.40 16.76 -0.79
CA PHE A 194 -11.48 17.78 -1.31
C PHE A 194 -10.01 17.39 -1.37
N ASP A 195 -9.55 16.42 -0.57
CA ASP A 195 -8.15 16.01 -0.51
C ASP A 195 -7.87 14.77 -1.38
N ARG A 196 -8.30 14.79 -2.64
CA ARG A 196 -8.12 13.71 -3.61
C ARG A 196 -6.71 13.63 -4.16
N PHE A 197 -5.99 14.73 -4.14
CA PHE A 197 -4.59 14.82 -4.52
C PHE A 197 -3.80 15.67 -3.52
N ALA A 198 -2.48 15.56 -3.56
CA ALA A 198 -1.57 16.36 -2.76
C ALA A 198 -0.26 16.59 -3.54
N VAL A 199 0.40 17.70 -3.25
CA VAL A 199 1.77 17.94 -3.70
C VAL A 199 2.70 17.70 -2.51
N ARG A 200 3.70 16.85 -2.72
CA ARG A 200 4.75 16.57 -1.74
C ARG A 200 6.02 17.31 -2.15
N ILE A 201 6.63 17.99 -1.21
CA ILE A 201 7.92 18.62 -1.38
C ILE A 201 8.96 17.76 -0.65
N ILE A 202 9.92 17.25 -1.39
CA ILE A 202 11.01 16.42 -0.87
C ILE A 202 12.29 17.23 -0.96
N TYR A 203 12.93 17.48 0.18
CA TYR A 203 14.18 18.24 0.26
C TYR A 203 15.27 17.43 0.96
N LYS A 204 16.54 17.70 0.61
CA LYS A 204 17.70 17.09 1.28
C LYS A 204 18.20 18.01 2.37
N SER A 205 18.41 17.46 3.57
CA SER A 205 18.93 18.19 4.71
C SER A 205 19.85 17.32 5.59
N THR A 206 20.61 17.96 6.44
CA THR A 206 21.27 17.28 7.57
C THR A 206 20.30 17.21 8.75
N PRO A 207 20.40 16.23 9.67
CA PRO A 207 19.51 16.12 10.83
C PRO A 207 19.43 17.39 11.68
N LYS A 208 20.53 18.19 11.72
CA LYS A 208 20.56 19.45 12.47
C LYS A 208 19.76 20.59 11.82
N GLN A 209 19.55 20.54 10.51
CA GLN A 209 18.90 21.58 9.72
C GLN A 209 17.51 21.18 9.22
N GLU A 210 17.14 19.91 9.38
CA GLU A 210 15.90 19.35 8.83
C GLU A 210 14.67 20.16 9.28
N LYS A 211 14.50 20.32 10.57
CA LYS A 211 13.39 21.07 11.15
C LYS A 211 13.37 22.54 10.68
N PHE A 212 14.53 23.20 10.70
CA PHE A 212 14.63 24.58 10.24
C PHE A 212 14.24 24.74 8.77
N LEU A 213 14.71 23.85 7.90
CA LEU A 213 14.36 23.89 6.47
C LEU A 213 12.89 23.57 6.23
N ALA A 214 12.29 22.64 6.97
CA ALA A 214 10.86 22.36 6.87
C ALA A 214 10.02 23.62 7.18
N TRP A 215 10.31 24.29 8.28
CA TRP A 215 9.60 25.52 8.65
C TRP A 215 9.88 26.67 7.68
N LYS A 216 11.11 26.79 7.16
CA LYS A 216 11.43 27.78 6.13
C LYS A 216 10.62 27.54 4.86
N ILE A 217 10.55 26.29 4.38
CA ILE A 217 9.73 25.92 3.21
C ILE A 217 8.26 26.22 3.47
N TYR A 218 7.75 25.86 4.64
CA TYR A 218 6.37 26.15 5.03
C TYR A 218 6.07 27.66 5.03
N SER A 219 6.95 28.49 5.62
CA SER A 219 6.78 29.94 5.62
C SER A 219 6.72 30.52 4.21
N ILE A 220 7.67 30.15 3.32
CA ILE A 220 7.68 30.59 1.93
C ILE A 220 6.38 30.23 1.21
N ILE A 221 5.87 29.01 1.42
CA ILE A 221 4.62 28.57 0.81
C ILE A 221 3.44 29.39 1.33
N THR A 222 3.38 29.63 2.63
CA THR A 222 2.26 30.35 3.24
C THR A 222 2.26 31.86 2.98
N ASP A 223 3.39 32.42 2.57
CA ASP A 223 3.47 33.80 2.07
C ASP A 223 2.74 33.98 0.73
N HIS A 224 2.63 32.91 -0.06
CA HIS A 224 2.03 32.92 -1.40
C HIS A 224 0.70 32.19 -1.50
N PHE A 225 0.48 31.19 -0.65
CA PHE A 225 -0.71 30.34 -0.64
C PHE A 225 -1.34 30.35 0.74
N GLN A 226 -2.58 30.78 0.83
CA GLN A 226 -3.29 30.88 2.11
C GLN A 226 -3.47 29.48 2.74
N PRO A 227 -2.87 29.23 3.93
CA PRO A 227 -3.01 27.95 4.60
C PRO A 227 -4.39 27.79 5.23
N ASN A 228 -4.86 26.55 5.34
CA ASN A 228 -6.01 26.23 6.18
C ASN A 228 -5.53 25.83 7.58
N PRO A 229 -5.63 26.71 8.59
CA PRO A 229 -5.05 26.48 9.92
C PRO A 229 -5.69 25.29 10.65
N THR A 230 -6.93 24.94 10.33
CA THR A 230 -7.62 23.79 10.96
C THR A 230 -7.09 22.44 10.46
N ARG A 231 -6.29 22.44 9.40
CA ARG A 231 -5.72 21.22 8.78
C ARG A 231 -4.22 21.10 8.94
N LEU A 232 -3.56 22.10 9.51
CA LEU A 232 -2.13 22.02 9.80
C LEU A 232 -1.88 20.87 10.80
N ARG A 233 -0.92 20.01 10.45
CA ARG A 233 -0.40 18.98 11.33
C ARG A 233 1.11 19.07 11.34
N ASP A 234 1.66 19.40 12.49
CA ASP A 234 3.10 19.40 12.72
C ASP A 234 3.54 17.98 13.10
N TRP A 235 4.37 17.39 12.25
CA TRP A 235 4.99 16.09 12.44
C TRP A 235 6.52 16.17 12.58
N ILE A 236 7.08 17.38 12.74
CA ILE A 236 8.52 17.66 12.75
C ILE A 236 9.06 17.68 14.18
#